data_caa6af6a51cdc217dc7144c1f04c4120
#
_entry.id   caa6af6a51cdc217dc7144c1f04c4120
#
_cell.length_a   1.000
_cell.length_b   1.000
_cell.length_c   1.000
_cell.angle_alpha   90.00
_cell.angle_beta   90.00
_cell.angle_gamma   90.00
#
_symmetry.space_group_name_H-M   'P 1'
#
loop_
_entity.id
_entity.type
_entity.pdbx_description
1 polymer ?
#
loop_
_entity_poly.entity_id
_entity_poly.type
_entity_poly.pdbx_seq_one_letter_code
_entity_poly.pdbx_strand_id
1 'polypeptide(L)'
;MTVSSESFGLLLHLTAHDWRNALDRRLRPLGLSRATWLLLAIVSRSEGLSQSELASRLGLEGASVVRLVDRLEREGLIERRTGVDRRVKTIHLRDKGAAVASEIRKVAAALRGEVFRGVSARELEAASAVLAKVKAGLEARQ
;
A
#
# COMPACT_ATOMS: atom_id res chain seq x y z
N MET A 1 7.70 22.95 -22.77
CA MET A 1 6.62 23.25 -21.82
C MET A 1 7.17 23.17 -20.41
N THR A 2 7.05 24.25 -19.66
CA THR A 2 7.57 24.27 -18.28
C THR A 2 6.55 23.57 -17.38
N VAL A 3 7.00 22.53 -16.71
CA VAL A 3 6.15 21.82 -15.73
C VAL A 3 6.10 22.65 -14.45
N SER A 4 4.92 23.11 -14.07
CA SER A 4 4.71 23.83 -12.81
C SER A 4 4.46 22.84 -11.65
N SER A 5 4.67 23.31 -10.42
CA SER A 5 4.36 22.50 -9.22
C SER A 5 2.85 22.17 -9.14
N GLU A 6 1.99 23.05 -9.65
CA GLU A 6 0.55 22.83 -9.72
C GLU A 6 0.21 21.67 -10.66
N SER A 7 0.73 21.71 -11.90
CA SER A 7 0.50 20.62 -12.87
C SER A 7 1.13 19.30 -12.42
N PHE A 8 2.26 19.36 -11.72
CA PHE A 8 2.88 18.17 -11.13
C PHE A 8 2.01 17.56 -10.03
N GLY A 9 1.46 18.37 -9.13
CA GLY A 9 0.57 17.90 -8.07
C GLY A 9 -0.68 17.20 -8.59
N LEU A 10 -1.29 17.78 -9.63
CA LEU A 10 -2.44 17.17 -10.30
C LEU A 10 -2.06 15.84 -10.99
N LEU A 11 -0.95 15.80 -11.69
CA LEU A 11 -0.44 14.60 -12.35
C LEU A 11 -0.17 13.49 -11.34
N LEU A 12 0.45 13.83 -10.22
CA LEU A 12 0.71 12.89 -9.12
C LEU A 12 -0.59 12.27 -8.60
N HIS A 13 -1.61 13.09 -8.35
CA HIS A 13 -2.92 12.64 -7.89
C HIS A 13 -3.58 11.69 -8.89
N LEU A 14 -3.66 12.09 -10.16
CA LEU A 14 -4.29 11.30 -11.21
C LEU A 14 -3.55 9.99 -11.46
N THR A 15 -2.21 10.03 -11.50
CA THR A 15 -1.39 8.84 -11.71
C THR A 15 -1.55 7.84 -10.58
N ALA A 16 -1.54 8.30 -9.33
CA ALA A 16 -1.76 7.42 -8.17
C ALA A 16 -3.16 6.81 -8.18
N HIS A 17 -4.17 7.57 -8.60
CA HIS A 17 -5.54 7.09 -8.76
C HIS A 17 -5.62 5.98 -9.83
N ASP A 18 -5.08 6.23 -11.01
CA ASP A 18 -5.10 5.27 -12.13
C ASP A 18 -4.30 4.00 -11.79
N TRP A 19 -3.18 4.14 -11.10
CA TRP A 19 -2.38 3.03 -10.62
C TRP A 19 -3.20 2.11 -9.70
N ARG A 20 -3.87 2.69 -8.70
CA ARG A 20 -4.73 1.91 -7.79
C ARG A 20 -5.88 1.25 -8.53
N ASN A 21 -6.52 1.94 -9.45
CA ASN A 21 -7.61 1.39 -10.25
C ASN A 21 -7.15 0.20 -11.12
N ALA A 22 -5.96 0.31 -11.70
CA ALA A 22 -5.40 -0.79 -12.50
C ALA A 22 -5.14 -2.04 -11.65
N LEU A 23 -4.60 -1.86 -10.45
CA LEU A 23 -4.41 -2.95 -9.50
C LEU A 23 -5.75 -3.56 -9.04
N ASP A 24 -6.74 -2.73 -8.72
CA ASP A 24 -8.07 -3.19 -8.34
C ASP A 24 -8.70 -4.08 -9.41
N ARG A 25 -8.63 -3.67 -10.66
CA ARG A 25 -9.19 -4.46 -11.77
C ARG A 25 -8.49 -5.82 -11.91
N ARG A 26 -7.18 -5.88 -11.73
CA ARG A 26 -6.40 -7.11 -11.86
C ARG A 26 -6.53 -8.03 -10.65
N LEU A 27 -6.77 -7.49 -9.47
CA LEU A 27 -6.90 -8.25 -8.23
C LEU A 27 -8.35 -8.66 -7.91
N ARG A 28 -9.34 -8.04 -8.56
CA ARG A 28 -10.75 -8.36 -8.37
C ARG A 28 -11.07 -9.83 -8.66
N PRO A 29 -10.55 -10.46 -9.74
CA PRO A 29 -10.78 -11.89 -9.98
C PRO A 29 -10.27 -12.81 -8.87
N LEU A 30 -9.34 -12.34 -8.04
CA LEU A 30 -8.85 -13.06 -6.86
C LEU A 30 -9.72 -12.84 -5.62
N GLY A 31 -10.83 -12.11 -5.75
CA GLY A 31 -11.73 -11.81 -4.64
C GLY A 31 -11.23 -10.75 -3.67
N LEU A 32 -10.24 -9.95 -4.07
CA LEU A 32 -9.60 -8.97 -3.21
C LEU A 32 -10.15 -7.57 -3.44
N SER A 33 -10.70 -6.96 -2.39
CA SER A 33 -11.04 -5.54 -2.37
C SER A 33 -9.78 -4.68 -2.23
N ARG A 34 -9.89 -3.39 -2.58
CA ARG A 34 -8.77 -2.44 -2.43
C ARG A 34 -8.20 -2.45 -1.01
N ALA A 35 -9.05 -2.34 0.00
CA ALA A 35 -8.63 -2.33 1.39
C ALA A 35 -7.88 -3.61 1.77
N THR A 36 -8.34 -4.76 1.30
CA THR A 36 -7.72 -6.06 1.58
C THR A 36 -6.35 -6.20 0.92
N TRP A 37 -6.27 -5.97 -0.40
CA TRP A 37 -4.98 -6.16 -1.08
C TRP A 37 -3.95 -5.12 -0.62
N LEU A 38 -4.38 -3.90 -0.34
CA LEU A 38 -3.48 -2.85 0.14
C LEU A 38 -2.94 -3.17 1.53
N LEU A 39 -3.79 -3.63 2.45
CA LEU A 39 -3.37 -4.07 3.78
C LEU A 39 -2.34 -5.19 3.68
N LEU A 40 -2.63 -6.24 2.93
CA LEU A 40 -1.72 -7.38 2.79
C LEU A 40 -0.38 -6.97 2.15
N ALA A 41 -0.43 -6.08 1.16
CA ALA A 41 0.77 -5.55 0.51
C ALA A 41 1.64 -4.74 1.50
N ILE A 42 1.03 -3.90 2.32
CA ILE A 42 1.74 -3.09 3.31
C ILE A 42 2.36 -3.98 4.38
N VAL A 43 1.58 -4.90 4.96
CA VAL A 43 2.06 -5.79 6.04
C VAL A 43 3.17 -6.72 5.53
N SER A 44 3.09 -7.18 4.27
CA SER A 44 4.15 -8.02 3.69
C SER A 44 5.50 -7.32 3.58
N ARG A 45 5.51 -5.99 3.52
CA ARG A 45 6.75 -5.19 3.44
C ARG A 45 7.21 -4.64 4.78
N SER A 46 6.32 -4.60 5.75
CA SER A 46 6.57 -3.96 7.05
C SER A 46 5.82 -4.74 8.12
N GLU A 47 6.26 -5.95 8.42
CA GLU A 47 5.67 -6.75 9.48
C GLU A 47 5.83 -6.07 10.85
N GLY A 48 4.85 -6.27 11.70
CA GLY A 48 4.87 -5.75 13.05
C GLY A 48 4.40 -4.30 13.17
N LEU A 49 3.75 -3.76 12.14
CA LEU A 49 3.10 -2.46 12.25
C LEU A 49 1.99 -2.51 13.30
N SER A 50 1.87 -1.44 14.08
CA SER A 50 0.71 -1.25 14.94
C SER A 50 -0.55 -1.01 14.11
N GLN A 51 -1.69 -1.27 14.72
CA GLN A 51 -2.98 -1.03 14.06
C GLN A 51 -3.15 0.46 13.70
N SER A 52 -2.65 1.37 14.52
CA SER A 52 -2.67 2.82 14.24
C SER A 52 -1.78 3.21 13.06
N GLU A 53 -0.58 2.64 12.97
CA GLU A 53 0.34 2.86 11.84
C GLU A 53 -0.26 2.33 10.54
N LEU A 54 -0.91 1.16 10.61
CA LEU A 54 -1.60 0.56 9.48
C LEU A 54 -2.75 1.43 9.01
N ALA A 55 -3.56 1.96 9.93
CA ALA A 55 -4.65 2.90 9.63
C ALA A 55 -4.14 4.12 8.87
N SER A 56 -3.06 4.72 9.35
CA SER A 56 -2.42 5.87 8.72
C SER A 56 -1.96 5.57 7.28
N ARG A 57 -1.29 4.44 7.08
CA ARG A 57 -0.81 4.04 5.74
C ARG A 57 -1.94 3.69 4.78
N LEU A 58 -3.05 3.14 5.28
CA LEU A 58 -4.22 2.83 4.47
C LEU A 58 -5.09 4.06 4.18
N GLY A 59 -4.89 5.15 4.91
CA GLY A 59 -5.75 6.34 4.83
C GLY A 59 -7.17 6.06 5.34
N LEU A 60 -7.32 5.16 6.30
CA LEU A 60 -8.60 4.76 6.89
C LEU A 60 -8.71 5.24 8.33
N GLU A 61 -9.94 5.48 8.77
CA GLU A 61 -10.23 5.75 10.17
C GLU A 61 -10.06 4.49 11.03
N GLY A 62 -9.74 4.68 12.31
CA GLY A 62 -9.45 3.60 13.25
C GLY A 62 -10.52 2.52 13.30
N ALA A 63 -11.80 2.90 13.35
CA ALA A 63 -12.92 1.94 13.37
C ALA A 63 -12.99 1.08 12.09
N SER A 64 -12.70 1.64 10.93
CA SER A 64 -12.67 0.92 9.66
C SER A 64 -11.52 -0.10 9.62
N VAL A 65 -10.36 0.27 10.14
CA VAL A 65 -9.20 -0.63 10.23
C VAL A 65 -9.48 -1.77 11.20
N VAL A 66 -10.08 -1.49 12.35
CA VAL A 66 -10.45 -2.54 13.32
C VAL A 66 -11.35 -3.58 12.65
N ARG A 67 -12.40 -3.16 11.95
CA ARG A 67 -13.30 -4.08 11.24
C ARG A 67 -12.59 -4.89 10.16
N LEU A 68 -11.71 -4.24 9.40
CA LEU A 68 -10.92 -4.91 8.35
C LEU A 68 -9.97 -5.96 8.96
N VAL A 69 -9.24 -5.58 9.99
CA VAL A 69 -8.31 -6.48 10.70
C VAL A 69 -9.05 -7.64 11.33
N ASP A 70 -10.20 -7.39 11.99
CA ASP A 70 -11.04 -8.45 12.57
C ASP A 70 -11.48 -9.47 11.51
N ARG A 71 -11.91 -9.00 10.35
CA ARG A 71 -12.33 -9.85 9.25
C ARG A 71 -11.18 -10.69 8.71
N LEU A 72 -10.04 -10.08 8.45
CA LEU A 72 -8.88 -10.78 7.89
C LEU A 72 -8.27 -11.77 8.88
N GLU A 73 -8.34 -11.47 10.17
CA GLU A 73 -7.94 -12.40 11.22
C GLU A 73 -8.87 -13.61 11.26
N ARG A 74 -10.18 -13.43 11.18
CA ARG A 74 -11.16 -14.52 11.09
C ARG A 74 -10.96 -15.38 9.85
N GLU A 75 -10.57 -14.78 8.73
CA GLU A 75 -10.26 -15.49 7.49
C GLU A 75 -8.91 -16.20 7.52
N GLY A 76 -8.13 -16.02 8.58
CA GLY A 76 -6.84 -16.68 8.75
C GLY A 76 -5.69 -16.08 7.95
N LEU A 77 -5.85 -14.85 7.47
CA LEU A 77 -4.83 -14.17 6.65
C LEU A 77 -3.79 -13.43 7.50
N ILE A 78 -4.21 -12.89 8.62
CA ILE A 78 -3.36 -12.13 9.53
C ILE A 78 -3.61 -12.55 10.97
N GLU A 79 -2.70 -12.14 11.85
CA GLU A 79 -2.86 -12.27 13.30
C GLU A 79 -2.40 -11.00 14.00
N ARG A 80 -3.06 -10.70 15.11
CA ARG A 80 -2.59 -9.69 16.06
C ARG A 80 -1.67 -10.32 17.05
N ARG A 81 -0.55 -9.67 17.33
CA ARG A 81 0.36 -10.05 18.41
C ARG A 81 0.47 -8.90 19.40
N THR A 82 0.61 -9.22 20.66
CA THR A 82 0.90 -8.23 21.68
C THR A 82 2.33 -7.74 21.50
N GLY A 83 2.52 -6.42 21.36
CA GLY A 83 3.83 -5.81 21.29
C GLY A 83 4.52 -5.72 22.66
N VAL A 84 5.68 -5.07 22.69
CA VAL A 84 6.42 -4.79 23.95
C VAL A 84 5.53 -4.00 24.91
N ASP A 85 4.83 -2.99 24.41
CA ASP A 85 3.72 -2.35 25.13
C ASP A 85 2.46 -3.18 24.93
N ARG A 86 1.92 -3.76 26.01
CA ARG A 86 0.73 -4.62 25.97
C ARG A 86 -0.52 -3.92 25.46
N ARG A 87 -0.55 -2.59 25.47
CA ARG A 87 -1.66 -1.78 24.93
C ARG A 87 -1.62 -1.70 23.42
N VAL A 88 -0.50 -2.02 22.80
CA VAL A 88 -0.28 -1.94 21.36
C VAL A 88 -0.31 -3.35 20.76
N LYS A 89 -1.20 -3.55 19.79
CA LYS A 89 -1.23 -4.76 18.96
C LYS A 89 -0.50 -4.53 17.67
N THR A 90 0.32 -5.49 17.28
CA THR A 90 1.04 -5.50 16.01
C THR A 90 0.40 -6.51 15.06
N ILE A 91 0.43 -6.19 13.77
CA ILE A 91 -0.23 -6.97 12.73
C ILE A 91 0.83 -7.76 11.96
N HIS A 92 0.57 -9.06 11.79
CA HIS A 92 1.47 -9.99 11.11
C HIS A 92 0.71 -10.86 10.12
N LEU A 93 1.38 -11.24 9.02
CA LEU A 93 0.81 -12.21 8.09
C LEU A 93 0.88 -13.62 8.68
N ARG A 94 -0.19 -14.39 8.46
CA ARG A 94 -0.14 -15.85 8.58
C ARG A 94 0.28 -16.46 7.24
N ASP A 95 0.55 -17.75 7.20
CA ASP A 95 1.00 -18.44 5.98
C ASP A 95 0.04 -18.23 4.81
N LYS A 96 -1.26 -18.31 5.06
CA LYS A 96 -2.29 -18.04 4.06
C LYS A 96 -2.22 -16.60 3.54
N GLY A 97 -2.04 -15.64 4.43
CA GLY A 97 -1.88 -14.23 4.07
C GLY A 97 -0.60 -13.96 3.28
N ALA A 98 0.50 -14.62 3.64
CA ALA A 98 1.77 -14.54 2.92
C ALA A 98 1.64 -15.09 1.49
N ALA A 99 0.90 -16.18 1.30
CA ALA A 99 0.61 -16.73 -0.02
C ALA A 99 -0.20 -15.75 -0.88
N VAL A 100 -1.25 -15.15 -0.32
CA VAL A 100 -2.06 -14.14 -1.02
C VAL A 100 -1.21 -12.91 -1.34
N ALA A 101 -0.40 -12.42 -0.41
CA ALA A 101 0.51 -11.30 -0.64
C ALA A 101 1.51 -11.60 -1.77
N SER A 102 1.97 -12.84 -1.89
CA SER A 102 2.81 -13.28 -3.00
C SER A 102 2.10 -13.16 -4.35
N GLU A 103 0.83 -13.56 -4.43
CA GLU A 103 0.02 -13.40 -5.65
C GLU A 103 -0.20 -11.91 -5.99
N ILE A 104 -0.44 -11.08 -4.99
CA ILE A 104 -0.55 -9.63 -5.18
C ILE A 104 0.75 -9.07 -5.77
N ARG A 105 1.90 -9.49 -5.26
CA ARG A 105 3.21 -9.06 -5.78
C ARG A 105 3.41 -9.46 -7.24
N LYS A 106 2.98 -10.65 -7.63
CA LYS A 106 3.07 -11.12 -9.03
C LYS A 106 2.22 -10.25 -9.96
N VAL A 107 0.99 -9.96 -9.56
CA VAL A 107 0.09 -9.10 -10.33
C VAL A 107 0.66 -7.68 -10.45
N ALA A 108 1.15 -7.12 -9.37
CA ALA A 108 1.77 -5.80 -9.37
C ALA A 108 3.06 -5.77 -10.22
N ALA A 109 3.87 -6.82 -10.17
CA ALA A 109 5.08 -6.93 -10.98
C ALA A 109 4.75 -6.97 -12.48
N ALA A 110 3.71 -7.72 -12.88
CA ALA A 110 3.25 -7.76 -14.27
C ALA A 110 2.78 -6.38 -14.74
N LEU A 111 2.00 -5.68 -13.94
CA LEU A 111 1.57 -4.31 -14.25
C LEU A 111 2.76 -3.37 -14.41
N ARG A 112 3.72 -3.42 -13.48
CA ARG A 112 4.96 -2.61 -13.59
C ARG A 112 5.70 -2.89 -14.89
N GLY A 113 5.86 -4.15 -15.25
CA GLY A 113 6.55 -4.54 -16.49
C GLY A 113 5.89 -3.98 -17.74
N GLU A 114 4.58 -3.81 -17.73
CA GLU A 114 3.83 -3.21 -18.85
C GLU A 114 3.94 -1.69 -18.87
N VAL A 115 3.66 -1.07 -17.72
CA VAL A 115 3.49 0.39 -17.60
C VAL A 115 4.82 1.13 -17.61
N PHE A 116 5.87 0.55 -17.02
CA PHE A 116 7.19 1.16 -17.00
C PHE A 116 8.06 0.81 -18.21
N ARG A 117 7.48 0.17 -19.22
CA ARG A 117 8.18 -0.09 -20.47
C ARG A 117 8.52 1.26 -21.13
N GLY A 118 9.79 1.48 -21.37
CA GLY A 118 10.27 2.76 -21.93
C GLY A 118 10.70 3.78 -20.86
N VAL A 119 10.52 3.48 -19.58
CA VAL A 119 11.08 4.28 -18.49
C VAL A 119 12.42 3.69 -18.08
N SER A 120 13.50 4.47 -18.21
CA SER A 120 14.82 4.02 -17.83
C SER A 120 15.01 3.96 -16.31
N ALA A 121 15.97 3.18 -15.84
CA ALA A 121 16.31 3.11 -14.43
C ALA A 121 16.68 4.49 -13.86
N ARG A 122 17.39 5.29 -14.65
CA ARG A 122 17.80 6.65 -14.27
C ARG A 122 16.61 7.60 -14.09
N GLU A 123 15.63 7.53 -14.99
CA GLU A 123 14.39 8.32 -14.88
C GLU A 123 13.57 7.88 -13.66
N LEU A 124 13.49 6.58 -13.41
CA LEU A 124 12.78 6.05 -12.27
C LEU A 124 13.43 6.47 -10.94
N GLU A 125 14.76 6.44 -10.88
CA GLU A 125 15.52 6.89 -9.72
C GLU A 125 15.30 8.39 -9.44
N ALA A 126 15.37 9.22 -10.48
CA ALA A 126 15.15 10.67 -10.37
C ALA A 126 13.72 10.99 -9.92
N ALA A 127 12.70 10.33 -10.49
CA ALA A 127 11.32 10.50 -10.10
C ALA A 127 11.07 10.05 -8.65
N SER A 128 11.66 8.94 -8.24
CA SER A 128 11.55 8.44 -6.87
C SER A 128 12.16 9.40 -5.86
N ALA A 129 13.30 10.01 -6.19
CA ALA A 129 13.94 11.01 -5.32
C ALA A 129 13.04 12.25 -5.14
N VAL A 130 12.38 12.71 -6.20
CA VAL A 130 11.41 13.83 -6.13
C VAL A 130 10.22 13.45 -5.25
N LEU A 131 9.63 12.28 -5.48
CA LEU A 131 8.50 11.81 -4.68
C LEU A 131 8.86 11.67 -3.19
N ALA A 132 10.05 11.19 -2.88
CA ALA A 132 10.52 11.10 -1.49
C ALA A 132 10.58 12.48 -0.81
N LYS A 133 11.06 13.50 -1.51
CA LYS A 133 11.09 14.89 -1.00
C LYS A 133 9.67 15.42 -0.79
N VAL A 134 8.77 15.21 -1.73
CA VAL A 134 7.37 15.64 -1.63
C VAL A 134 6.69 14.96 -0.43
N LYS A 135 6.90 13.65 -0.29
CA LYS A 135 6.34 12.87 0.83
C LYS A 135 6.83 13.39 2.18
N ALA A 136 8.14 13.60 2.33
CA ALA A 136 8.71 14.15 3.55
C ALA A 136 8.15 15.55 3.88
N GLY A 137 7.97 16.38 2.87
CA GLY A 137 7.37 17.72 3.02
C GLY A 137 5.91 17.67 3.49
N LEU A 138 5.14 16.66 3.06
CA LEU A 138 3.76 16.45 3.51
C LEU A 138 3.72 15.93 4.95
N GLU A 139 4.57 14.98 5.30
CA GLU A 139 4.66 14.42 6.65
C GLU A 139 5.03 15.49 7.69
N ALA A 140 5.88 16.43 7.36
CA ALA A 140 6.27 17.53 8.24
C ALA A 140 5.14 18.54 8.53
N ARG A 141 4.00 18.45 7.84
CA ARG A 141 2.84 19.36 7.95
C ARG A 141 1.58 18.71 8.52
N GLN A 142 1.68 17.47 8.98
CA GLN A 142 0.57 16.74 9.60
C GLN A 142 0.48 16.93 11.11
#